data_edd21f628da64aac63304f7604570315
#
_entry.id   edd21f628da64aac63304f7604570315
#
_cell.length_a   1.000
_cell.length_b   1.000
_cell.length_c   1.000
_cell.angle_alpha   90.00
_cell.angle_beta   90.00
_cell.angle_gamma   90.00
#
_symmetry.space_group_name_H-M   'P 1'
#
loop_
_entity.id
_entity.type
_entity.pdbx_description
1 polymer ?
#
loop_
_entity_poly.entity_id
_entity_poly.type
_entity_poly.pdbx_seq_one_letter_code
_entity_poly.pdbx_strand_id
1 'polypeptide(L)'
;VPILEHEAFPGKLLQTPNGETVLDFGQNIAGYVEMALTARAGQKVKLTCGEALDENGNFTQENFQDRNRHKEGGTAQMLELVCKEGKNHFKPHFTIMGFRYAKVETDADLTDAVFTAHAVYSDMAVTGKFTCGNDAVNRLVKNSIWSQKGNFCDIPTDCPTRERAGWTGDMGVFIETGLTLMD
;
A
#
# COMPACT_ATOMS: atom_id res chain seq x y z
N VAL A 1 6.54 3.93 -20.43
CA VAL A 1 5.16 3.49 -20.08
C VAL A 1 4.65 4.42 -18.98
N PRO A 2 3.45 5.04 -19.10
CA PRO A 2 2.96 5.96 -18.08
C PRO A 2 2.70 5.22 -16.77
N ILE A 3 2.93 5.91 -15.64
CA ILE A 3 2.51 5.45 -14.33
C ILE A 3 1.10 5.99 -14.10
N LEU A 4 0.15 5.10 -13.85
CA LEU A 4 -1.25 5.43 -13.68
C LEU A 4 -1.80 4.91 -12.35
N GLU A 5 -2.90 5.51 -11.94
CA GLU A 5 -3.78 4.97 -10.91
C GLU A 5 -4.71 3.94 -11.55
N HIS A 6 -4.80 2.77 -10.96
CA HIS A 6 -5.56 1.64 -11.50
C HIS A 6 -6.72 1.23 -10.58
N GLU A 7 -6.52 0.25 -9.71
CA GLU A 7 -7.57 -0.26 -8.85
C GLU A 7 -7.73 0.56 -7.57
N ALA A 8 -8.96 0.67 -7.09
CA ALA A 8 -9.31 1.32 -5.84
C ALA A 8 -9.89 0.31 -4.83
N PHE A 9 -9.42 0.38 -3.59
CA PHE A 9 -9.79 -0.52 -2.52
C PHE A 9 -10.36 0.27 -1.34
N PRO A 10 -11.63 0.10 -0.97
CA PRO A 10 -12.20 0.75 0.20
C PRO A 10 -11.58 0.19 1.48
N GLY A 11 -11.18 1.08 2.38
CA GLY A 11 -10.65 0.72 3.69
C GLY A 11 -11.76 0.27 4.65
N LYS A 12 -11.54 -0.83 5.34
CA LYS A 12 -12.41 -1.31 6.42
C LYS A 12 -11.70 -1.08 7.75
N LEU A 13 -12.32 -0.31 8.62
CA LEU A 13 -11.83 -0.09 9.98
C LEU A 13 -11.93 -1.39 10.80
N LEU A 14 -10.88 -1.71 11.51
CA LEU A 14 -10.80 -2.78 12.49
C LEU A 14 -10.06 -2.30 13.74
N GLN A 15 -10.28 -2.95 14.86
CA GLN A 15 -9.52 -2.77 16.08
C GLN A 15 -8.60 -3.97 16.27
N THR A 16 -7.32 -3.71 16.51
CA THR A 16 -6.36 -4.77 16.83
C THR A 16 -6.49 -5.21 18.28
N PRO A 17 -5.96 -6.38 18.66
CA PRO A 17 -5.93 -6.81 20.06
C PRO A 17 -5.26 -5.80 21.01
N ASN A 18 -4.29 -5.03 20.55
CA ASN A 18 -3.65 -3.94 21.31
C ASN A 18 -4.48 -2.63 21.34
N GLY A 19 -5.69 -2.62 20.76
CA GLY A 19 -6.57 -1.44 20.72
C GLY A 19 -6.20 -0.39 19.66
N GLU A 20 -5.35 -0.74 18.68
CA GLU A 20 -5.04 0.16 17.58
C GLU A 20 -6.19 0.20 16.57
N THR A 21 -6.50 1.36 16.05
CA THR A 21 -7.42 1.52 14.91
C THR A 21 -6.64 1.34 13.61
N VAL A 22 -7.05 0.35 12.81
CA VAL A 22 -6.37 -0.02 11.56
C VAL A 22 -7.38 -0.12 10.42
N LEU A 23 -6.99 0.31 9.25
CA LEU A 23 -7.70 0.07 7.98
C LEU A 23 -7.13 -1.19 7.33
N ASP A 24 -8.00 -2.12 6.92
CA ASP A 24 -7.65 -3.22 5.99
C ASP A 24 -8.24 -2.91 4.61
N PHE A 25 -7.40 -2.83 3.61
CA PHE A 25 -7.79 -2.63 2.21
C PHE A 25 -7.99 -3.93 1.45
N GLY A 26 -7.71 -5.09 2.08
CA GLY A 26 -7.95 -6.42 1.52
C GLY A 26 -6.91 -6.89 0.49
N GLN A 27 -6.09 -6.00 -0.06
CA GLN A 27 -5.04 -6.30 -1.03
C GLN A 27 -3.76 -5.56 -0.68
N ASN A 28 -2.60 -6.23 -0.75
CA ASN A 28 -1.30 -5.57 -0.68
C ASN A 28 -0.98 -4.91 -2.02
N ILE A 29 -0.71 -3.61 -2.02
CA ILE A 29 -0.51 -2.79 -3.21
C ILE A 29 0.72 -1.88 -3.07
N ALA A 30 1.20 -1.37 -4.19
CA ALA A 30 1.96 -0.12 -4.22
C ALA A 30 1.00 1.01 -4.59
N GLY A 31 1.01 2.10 -3.82
CA GLY A 31 0.08 3.21 -4.04
C GLY A 31 -0.01 4.17 -2.87
N TYR A 32 -1.18 4.73 -2.66
CA TYR A 32 -1.45 5.68 -1.58
C TYR A 32 -2.90 5.58 -1.07
N VAL A 33 -3.16 6.22 0.06
CA VAL A 33 -4.50 6.32 0.63
C VAL A 33 -5.06 7.73 0.40
N GLU A 34 -6.20 7.80 -0.27
CA GLU A 34 -7.06 8.98 -0.33
C GLU A 34 -7.98 8.99 0.88
N MET A 35 -8.21 10.15 1.49
CA MET A 35 -9.08 10.28 2.66
C MET A 35 -10.03 11.46 2.54
N ALA A 36 -11.27 11.26 2.99
CA ALA A 36 -12.29 12.29 3.13
C ALA A 36 -12.99 12.15 4.47
N LEU A 37 -13.14 13.25 5.22
CA LEU A 37 -13.80 13.27 6.52
C LEU A 37 -14.25 14.69 6.90
N THR A 38 -15.16 14.77 7.85
CA THR A 38 -15.49 16.04 8.52
C THR A 38 -14.67 16.18 9.80
N ALA A 39 -14.03 17.33 9.99
CA ALA A 39 -13.18 17.58 11.16
C ALA A 39 -13.22 19.04 11.59
N ARG A 40 -12.69 19.34 12.78
CA ARG A 40 -12.44 20.70 13.25
C ARG A 40 -11.08 21.17 12.78
N ALA A 41 -10.93 22.47 12.63
CA ALA A 41 -9.63 23.07 12.29
C ALA A 41 -8.54 22.68 13.30
N GLY A 42 -7.40 22.23 12.79
CA GLY A 42 -6.24 21.81 13.57
C GLY A 42 -6.24 20.35 14.04
N GLN A 43 -7.35 19.61 13.90
CA GLN A 43 -7.34 18.17 14.15
C GLN A 43 -6.42 17.47 13.15
N LYS A 44 -5.81 16.37 13.57
CA LYS A 44 -4.85 15.64 12.75
C LYS A 44 -5.34 14.23 12.45
N VAL A 45 -5.08 13.79 11.23
CA VAL A 45 -5.22 12.40 10.83
C VAL A 45 -3.86 11.91 10.35
N LYS A 46 -3.30 10.95 11.06
CA LYS A 46 -2.04 10.32 10.70
C LYS A 46 -2.31 8.87 10.30
N LEU A 47 -1.84 8.49 9.12
CA LEU A 47 -1.85 7.12 8.62
C LEU A 47 -0.42 6.60 8.57
N THR A 48 -0.20 5.44 9.17
CA THR A 48 1.05 4.69 9.05
C THR A 48 0.77 3.41 8.27
N CYS A 49 1.36 3.28 7.09
CA CYS A 49 1.10 2.17 6.16
C CYS A 49 2.01 0.98 6.44
N GLY A 50 1.45 -0.24 6.35
CA GLY A 50 2.16 -1.51 6.55
C GLY A 50 1.56 -2.63 5.71
N GLU A 51 2.34 -3.68 5.46
CA GLU A 51 1.94 -4.77 4.57
C GLU A 51 1.22 -5.91 5.29
N ALA A 52 1.48 -6.10 6.58
CA ALA A 52 0.97 -7.22 7.36
C ALA A 52 0.60 -6.80 8.79
N LEU A 53 -0.16 -7.63 9.44
CA LEU A 53 -0.27 -7.66 10.89
C LEU A 53 0.73 -8.69 11.44
N ASP A 54 1.12 -8.55 12.70
CA ASP A 54 1.96 -9.53 13.39
C ASP A 54 1.19 -10.85 13.65
N GLU A 55 1.86 -11.83 14.24
CA GLU A 55 1.27 -13.12 14.58
C GLU A 55 0.10 -13.03 15.59
N ASN A 56 0.03 -11.94 16.34
CA ASN A 56 -1.04 -11.65 17.29
C ASN A 56 -2.17 -10.79 16.71
N GLY A 57 -2.07 -10.39 15.44
CA GLY A 57 -3.05 -9.56 14.75
C GLY A 57 -2.90 -8.06 15.00
N ASN A 58 -1.76 -7.58 15.50
CA ASN A 58 -1.47 -6.17 15.72
C ASN A 58 -0.73 -5.57 14.52
N PHE A 59 -0.81 -4.24 14.39
CA PHE A 59 -0.11 -3.53 13.33
C PHE A 59 1.41 -3.63 13.49
N THR A 60 2.12 -3.92 12.41
CA THR A 60 3.57 -3.97 12.39
C THR A 60 4.17 -3.41 11.10
N GLN A 61 5.40 -2.90 11.19
CA GLN A 61 6.25 -2.52 10.06
C GLN A 61 7.61 -3.24 10.12
N GLU A 62 7.78 -4.20 11.02
CA GLU A 62 9.07 -4.86 11.25
C GLU A 62 9.60 -5.60 10.01
N ASN A 63 8.69 -6.05 9.13
CA ASN A 63 9.05 -6.81 7.94
C ASN A 63 9.85 -6.01 6.89
N PHE A 64 9.78 -4.67 6.93
CA PHE A 64 10.48 -3.83 5.94
C PHE A 64 11.29 -2.67 6.51
N GLN A 65 11.29 -2.50 7.83
CA GLN A 65 12.07 -1.41 8.43
C GLN A 65 13.55 -1.80 8.55
N ASP A 66 14.41 -0.98 7.97
CA ASP A 66 15.84 -1.08 8.21
C ASP A 66 16.12 -0.67 9.67
N ARG A 67 16.63 -1.63 10.46
CA ARG A 67 16.96 -1.43 11.88
C ARG A 67 17.96 -0.28 12.11
N ASN A 68 18.79 0.04 11.12
CA ASN A 68 19.75 1.14 11.21
C ASN A 68 19.06 2.48 10.96
N ARG A 69 18.16 2.56 9.99
CA ARG A 69 17.37 3.77 9.73
C ARG A 69 16.36 4.09 10.84
N HIS A 70 15.89 3.09 11.58
CA HIS A 70 15.07 3.32 12.77
C HIS A 70 15.77 4.13 13.84
N LYS A 71 17.05 3.91 14.04
CA LYS A 71 17.88 4.68 14.99
C LYS A 71 18.13 6.11 14.54
N GLU A 72 18.03 6.38 13.24
CA GLU A 72 18.28 7.69 12.64
C GLU A 72 16.98 8.48 12.35
N GLY A 73 15.81 8.02 12.83
CA GLY A 73 14.52 8.66 12.58
C GLY A 73 14.04 8.46 11.14
N GLY A 74 14.39 7.37 10.50
CA GLY A 74 13.95 7.02 9.15
C GLY A 74 12.43 7.00 9.03
N THR A 75 11.92 7.54 7.94
CA THR A 75 10.48 7.70 7.70
C THR A 75 9.80 6.34 7.57
N ALA A 76 8.97 6.02 8.54
CA ALA A 76 7.88 5.08 8.33
C ALA A 76 7.02 5.58 7.16
N GLN A 77 6.49 4.68 6.33
CA GLN A 77 5.52 5.02 5.30
C GLN A 77 4.28 5.68 5.93
N MET A 78 4.25 7.00 5.96
CA MET A 78 3.33 7.77 6.78
C MET A 78 2.78 8.96 6.01
N LEU A 79 1.49 9.25 6.23
CA LEU A 79 0.80 10.45 5.79
C LEU A 79 0.24 11.17 7.02
N GLU A 80 0.36 12.49 7.07
CA GLU A 80 -0.28 13.32 8.09
C GLU A 80 -1.08 14.44 7.43
N LEU A 81 -2.36 14.53 7.75
CA LEU A 81 -3.25 15.61 7.36
C LEU A 81 -3.57 16.47 8.57
N VAL A 82 -3.33 17.78 8.49
CA VAL A 82 -3.87 18.76 9.41
C VAL A 82 -5.17 19.31 8.82
N CYS A 83 -6.28 19.04 9.48
CA CYS A 83 -7.61 19.34 8.98
C CYS A 83 -7.95 20.84 9.09
N LYS A 84 -8.74 21.32 8.13
CA LYS A 84 -9.49 22.57 8.23
C LYS A 84 -10.87 22.32 8.85
N GLU A 85 -11.58 23.36 9.23
CA GLU A 85 -12.96 23.28 9.69
C GLU A 85 -13.89 22.74 8.61
N GLY A 86 -14.74 21.76 8.96
CA GLY A 86 -15.72 21.15 8.09
C GLY A 86 -15.15 20.01 7.23
N LYS A 87 -15.61 19.89 5.99
CA LYS A 87 -15.23 18.81 5.07
C LYS A 87 -13.79 18.93 4.60
N ASN A 88 -13.05 17.86 4.78
CA ASN A 88 -11.67 17.67 4.30
C ASN A 88 -11.64 16.57 3.25
N HIS A 89 -10.80 16.76 2.26
CA HIS A 89 -10.46 15.76 1.27
C HIS A 89 -8.95 15.87 0.97
N PHE A 90 -8.24 14.77 1.05
CA PHE A 90 -6.82 14.72 0.81
C PHE A 90 -6.47 13.51 -0.06
N LYS A 91 -5.82 13.78 -1.17
CA LYS A 91 -5.25 12.81 -2.09
C LYS A 91 -3.76 13.12 -2.23
N PRO A 92 -2.87 12.23 -1.77
CA PRO A 92 -1.42 12.47 -1.87
C PRO A 92 -0.96 12.57 -3.32
N HIS A 93 0.08 13.39 -3.55
CA HIS A 93 0.77 13.51 -4.80
C HIS A 93 2.25 13.13 -4.64
N PHE A 94 2.86 12.59 -5.69
CA PHE A 94 4.29 12.28 -5.77
C PHE A 94 4.79 11.33 -4.68
N THR A 95 3.93 10.41 -4.20
CA THR A 95 4.31 9.40 -3.22
C THR A 95 3.68 8.06 -3.55
N ILE A 96 4.44 6.99 -3.33
CA ILE A 96 4.00 5.60 -3.45
C ILE A 96 4.50 4.87 -2.21
N MET A 97 3.63 4.08 -1.59
CA MET A 97 3.92 3.25 -0.42
C MET A 97 3.46 1.82 -0.69
N GLY A 98 4.15 0.85 -0.14
CA GLY A 98 3.71 -0.55 -0.16
C GLY A 98 2.90 -0.86 1.08
N PHE A 99 1.64 -1.29 0.93
CA PHE A 99 0.79 -1.57 2.08
C PHE A 99 -0.46 -2.39 1.73
N ARG A 100 -0.99 -3.06 2.73
CA ARG A 100 -2.37 -3.56 2.79
C ARG A 100 -3.13 -2.91 3.93
N TYR A 101 -2.42 -2.54 5.01
CA TYR A 101 -2.99 -1.98 6.23
C TYR A 101 -2.52 -0.55 6.42
N ALA A 102 -3.34 0.25 7.09
CA ALA A 102 -2.92 1.56 7.57
C ALA A 102 -3.41 1.77 9.00
N LYS A 103 -2.48 1.96 9.95
CA LYS A 103 -2.83 2.38 11.30
C LYS A 103 -3.27 3.84 11.26
N VAL A 104 -4.40 4.12 11.91
CA VAL A 104 -5.01 5.44 12.00
C VAL A 104 -4.79 6.01 13.39
N GLU A 105 -4.14 7.16 13.48
CA GLU A 105 -3.99 7.94 14.70
C GLU A 105 -4.65 9.30 14.48
N THR A 106 -5.70 9.60 15.24
CA THR A 106 -6.48 10.84 15.08
C THR A 106 -7.26 11.19 16.32
N ASP A 107 -7.53 12.48 16.50
CA ASP A 107 -8.48 13.04 17.46
C ASP A 107 -9.80 13.48 16.79
N ALA A 108 -9.94 13.25 15.48
CA ALA A 108 -11.18 13.49 14.75
C ALA A 108 -12.15 12.30 14.84
N ASP A 109 -13.44 12.59 14.70
CA ASP A 109 -14.46 11.55 14.54
C ASP A 109 -14.33 10.88 13.16
N LEU A 110 -14.33 9.57 13.15
CA LEU A 110 -14.22 8.76 11.94
C LEU A 110 -15.57 8.24 11.41
N THR A 111 -16.69 8.65 12.01
CA THR A 111 -18.02 8.12 11.66
C THR A 111 -18.40 8.35 10.20
N ASP A 112 -18.01 9.51 9.63
CA ASP A 112 -18.24 9.86 8.22
C ASP A 112 -16.99 9.73 7.35
N ALA A 113 -15.89 9.20 7.94
CA ALA A 113 -14.63 9.11 7.24
C ALA A 113 -14.64 8.03 6.16
N VAL A 114 -14.13 8.37 5.00
CA VAL A 114 -13.93 7.46 3.87
C VAL A 114 -12.43 7.40 3.55
N PHE A 115 -11.91 6.19 3.51
CA PHE A 115 -10.53 5.91 3.14
C PHE A 115 -10.52 4.97 1.95
N THR A 116 -9.79 5.33 0.90
CA THR A 116 -9.66 4.53 -0.31
C THR A 116 -8.18 4.38 -0.66
N ALA A 117 -7.70 3.15 -0.75
CA ALA A 117 -6.36 2.87 -1.26
C ALA A 117 -6.41 2.78 -2.79
N HIS A 118 -5.50 3.47 -3.45
CA HIS A 118 -5.34 3.46 -4.90
C HIS A 118 -4.04 2.75 -5.27
N ALA A 119 -4.13 1.70 -6.09
CA ALA A 119 -2.97 1.04 -6.64
C ALA A 119 -2.36 1.90 -7.76
N VAL A 120 -1.04 2.08 -7.71
CA VAL A 120 -0.31 2.92 -8.67
C VAL A 120 0.88 2.12 -9.23
N TYR A 121 0.89 1.93 -10.53
CA TYR A 121 1.96 1.21 -11.23
C TYR A 121 2.00 1.59 -12.72
N SER A 122 3.05 1.15 -13.43
CA SER A 122 3.18 1.33 -14.87
C SER A 122 2.02 0.69 -15.62
N ASP A 123 1.50 1.38 -16.63
CA ASP A 123 0.36 0.91 -17.43
C ASP A 123 0.76 -0.28 -18.31
N MET A 124 0.68 -1.47 -17.73
CA MET A 124 1.03 -2.74 -18.36
C MET A 124 -0.22 -3.60 -18.54
N ALA A 125 -0.44 -4.08 -19.75
CA ALA A 125 -1.54 -4.98 -20.02
C ALA A 125 -1.26 -6.37 -19.45
N VAL A 126 -2.18 -6.94 -18.67
CA VAL A 126 -2.11 -8.34 -18.23
C VAL A 126 -2.46 -9.24 -19.42
N THR A 127 -1.44 -9.85 -20.03
CA THR A 127 -1.57 -10.72 -21.21
C THR A 127 -1.51 -12.19 -20.88
N GLY A 128 -0.77 -12.57 -19.81
CA GLY A 128 -0.71 -13.93 -19.32
C GLY A 128 -1.99 -14.37 -18.62
N LYS A 129 -2.56 -15.48 -19.06
CA LYS A 129 -3.77 -16.08 -18.46
C LYS A 129 -3.49 -17.51 -18.07
N PHE A 130 -3.74 -17.85 -16.82
CA PHE A 130 -3.60 -19.21 -16.31
C PHE A 130 -4.77 -19.56 -15.38
N THR A 131 -5.31 -20.76 -15.55
CA THR A 131 -6.32 -21.32 -14.64
C THR A 131 -6.18 -22.84 -14.65
N CYS A 132 -6.26 -23.45 -13.48
CA CYS A 132 -6.27 -24.92 -13.33
C CYS A 132 -7.23 -25.33 -12.20
N GLY A 133 -7.42 -26.63 -12.03
CA GLY A 133 -8.29 -27.20 -10.98
C GLY A 133 -7.72 -27.10 -9.54
N ASN A 134 -6.59 -26.45 -9.32
CA ASN A 134 -5.98 -26.28 -8.01
C ASN A 134 -6.01 -24.80 -7.59
N ASP A 135 -6.81 -24.48 -6.58
CA ASP A 135 -6.99 -23.12 -6.09
C ASP A 135 -5.71 -22.49 -5.53
N ALA A 136 -4.83 -23.26 -4.91
CA ALA A 136 -3.56 -22.76 -4.40
C ALA A 136 -2.64 -22.29 -5.53
N VAL A 137 -2.61 -23.02 -6.65
CA VAL A 137 -1.84 -22.63 -7.85
C VAL A 137 -2.46 -21.39 -8.51
N ASN A 138 -3.78 -21.34 -8.63
CA ASN A 138 -4.47 -20.14 -9.13
C ASN A 138 -4.18 -18.91 -8.26
N ARG A 139 -4.13 -19.10 -6.94
CA ARG A 139 -3.77 -18.04 -5.99
C ARG A 139 -2.33 -17.60 -6.14
N LEU A 140 -1.40 -18.53 -6.34
CA LEU A 140 0.02 -18.23 -6.60
C LEU A 140 0.17 -17.32 -7.82
N VAL A 141 -0.48 -17.64 -8.94
CA VAL A 141 -0.43 -16.82 -10.16
C VAL A 141 -0.99 -15.41 -9.90
N LYS A 142 -2.12 -15.30 -9.20
CA LYS A 142 -2.67 -13.99 -8.80
C LYS A 142 -1.70 -13.19 -7.93
N ASN A 143 -1.03 -13.84 -6.98
CA ASN A 143 -0.05 -13.18 -6.12
C ASN A 143 1.15 -12.71 -6.94
N SER A 144 1.62 -13.49 -7.92
CA SER A 144 2.71 -13.08 -8.81
C SER A 144 2.36 -11.85 -9.64
N ILE A 145 1.12 -11.78 -10.17
CA ILE A 145 0.62 -10.61 -10.88
C ILE A 145 0.60 -9.37 -9.96
N TRP A 146 0.10 -9.50 -8.72
CA TRP A 146 0.09 -8.40 -7.77
C TRP A 146 1.49 -8.00 -7.30
N SER A 147 2.43 -8.95 -7.17
CA SER A 147 3.83 -8.63 -6.91
C SER A 147 4.45 -7.83 -8.06
N GLN A 148 4.17 -8.19 -9.31
CA GLN A 148 4.61 -7.42 -10.47
C GLN A 148 4.03 -6.01 -10.44
N LYS A 149 2.72 -5.85 -10.30
CA LYS A 149 2.06 -4.54 -10.19
C LYS A 149 2.67 -3.68 -9.09
N GLY A 150 2.95 -4.27 -7.92
CA GLY A 150 3.51 -3.56 -6.78
C GLY A 150 4.99 -3.16 -6.94
N ASN A 151 5.70 -3.74 -7.91
CA ASN A 151 7.13 -3.53 -8.11
C ASN A 151 7.49 -2.98 -9.50
N PHE A 152 6.52 -2.43 -10.22
CA PHE A 152 6.72 -1.81 -11.53
C PHE A 152 6.17 -0.37 -11.52
N CYS A 153 7.02 0.56 -11.13
CA CYS A 153 6.71 1.98 -11.19
C CYS A 153 7.80 2.67 -12.02
N ASP A 154 7.57 2.77 -13.33
CA ASP A 154 8.51 3.18 -14.38
C ASP A 154 9.51 2.06 -14.73
N ILE A 155 10.21 1.53 -13.75
CA ILE A 155 11.15 0.42 -13.85
C ILE A 155 10.82 -0.66 -12.80
N PRO A 156 11.29 -1.91 -12.99
CA PRO A 156 11.20 -2.92 -11.95
C PRO A 156 11.96 -2.49 -10.69
N THR A 157 11.31 -2.55 -9.54
CA THR A 157 11.88 -2.22 -8.23
C THR A 157 12.00 -3.45 -7.35
N ASP A 158 12.89 -3.43 -6.38
CA ASP A 158 13.08 -4.47 -5.38
C ASP A 158 11.87 -4.64 -4.46
N CYS A 159 11.31 -3.54 -4.02
CA CYS A 159 10.15 -3.49 -3.14
C CYS A 159 9.44 -2.13 -3.22
N PRO A 160 8.11 -2.07 -2.92
CA PRO A 160 7.37 -0.81 -2.87
C PRO A 160 7.50 -0.11 -1.50
N THR A 161 8.26 -0.65 -0.56
CA THR A 161 8.30 -0.24 0.85
C THR A 161 9.61 0.44 1.24
N ARG A 162 10.67 -0.34 1.44
CA ARG A 162 11.92 0.10 2.07
C ARG A 162 12.81 0.89 1.11
N GLU A 163 13.16 0.31 -0.04
CA GLU A 163 14.16 0.86 -0.96
C GLU A 163 13.52 1.61 -2.13
N ARG A 164 12.53 1.00 -2.78
CA ARG A 164 11.84 1.56 -3.95
C ARG A 164 12.82 1.95 -5.05
N ALA A 165 13.81 1.10 -5.27
CA ALA A 165 14.91 1.32 -6.18
C ALA A 165 14.93 0.29 -7.32
N GLY A 166 15.31 0.71 -8.52
CA GLY A 166 15.48 -0.18 -9.66
C GLY A 166 16.81 -0.90 -9.59
N TRP A 167 16.76 -2.22 -9.40
CA TRP A 167 17.93 -3.09 -9.37
C TRP A 167 18.00 -3.96 -10.64
N THR A 168 19.11 -3.92 -11.34
CA THR A 168 19.32 -4.73 -12.55
C THR A 168 19.35 -6.23 -12.25
N GLY A 169 19.80 -6.62 -11.05
CA GLY A 169 19.76 -8.00 -10.59
C GLY A 169 18.35 -8.53 -10.44
N ASP A 170 17.47 -7.77 -9.79
CA ASP A 170 16.04 -8.09 -9.61
C ASP A 170 15.34 -8.17 -10.96
N MET A 171 15.60 -7.22 -11.84
CA MET A 171 15.08 -7.24 -13.21
C MET A 171 15.56 -8.49 -13.96
N GLY A 172 16.85 -8.84 -13.87
CA GLY A 172 17.42 -10.00 -14.55
C GLY A 172 16.80 -11.33 -14.14
N VAL A 173 16.41 -11.47 -12.85
CA VAL A 173 15.74 -12.67 -12.34
C VAL A 173 14.25 -12.70 -12.71
N PHE A 174 13.59 -11.55 -12.72
CA PHE A 174 12.14 -11.49 -12.88
C PHE A 174 11.65 -11.30 -14.31
N ILE A 175 12.49 -10.84 -15.24
CA ILE A 175 12.07 -10.40 -16.57
C ILE A 175 11.30 -11.46 -17.37
N GLU A 176 11.71 -12.72 -17.33
CA GLU A 176 11.02 -13.80 -18.03
C GLU A 176 9.61 -14.04 -17.48
N THR A 177 9.47 -14.00 -16.15
CA THR A 177 8.15 -14.08 -15.50
C THR A 177 7.32 -12.85 -15.83
N GLY A 178 7.92 -11.67 -15.80
CA GLY A 178 7.27 -10.42 -16.13
C GLY A 178 6.67 -10.41 -17.52
N LEU A 179 7.46 -10.76 -18.54
CA LEU A 179 7.02 -10.85 -19.93
C LEU A 179 6.00 -11.97 -20.19
N THR A 180 5.95 -12.99 -19.34
CA THR A 180 4.92 -14.05 -19.43
C THR A 180 3.56 -13.56 -18.90
N LEU A 181 3.55 -12.65 -17.97
CA LEU A 181 2.34 -12.18 -17.27
C LEU A 181 1.78 -10.89 -17.89
N MET A 182 2.64 -9.97 -18.30
CA MET A 182 2.27 -8.63 -18.75
C MET A 182 3.11 -8.16 -19.93
N ASP A 183 2.53 -7.25 -20.73
CA ASP A 183 3.15 -6.63 -21.90
C ASP A 183 3.29 -5.10 -21.69
#